data_fef34a4546d410efc3a4b855da5b2c23
#
_entry.id   fef34a4546d410efc3a4b855da5b2c23
#
_cell.length_a   1.000
_cell.length_b   1.000
_cell.length_c   1.000
_cell.angle_alpha   90.00
_cell.angle_beta   90.00
_cell.angle_gamma   90.00
#
_symmetry.space_group_name_H-M   'P 1'
#
loop_
_entity.id
_entity.type
_entity.pdbx_description
1 polymer ?
#
loop_
_entity_poly.entity_id
_entity_poly.type
_entity_poly.pdbx_seq_one_letter_code
_entity_poly.pdbx_strand_id
1 'polypeptide(L)'
;MRPPSPAVVRMRCGGSAVRAQNSMAEVKLVNVKKIYPFVSGEEKKSKKKKKGEEPAEEKKVNLQITDKGVVAVQEFNLDIADKEFIVLVGPSGCGKSTTLRMVAGLEEISEGELYIDGKLMNDVAPKDRDIAMVFQSYALYPHMTVYDNMAFSLKLKKTPKAEIDRKVREAAEILDITQYLNRKPKALSGGQRQRVAIGRAIVRNPKVFLMDEPLSNLDAKLRNQMRAEIIKLREKIDTTFIYVTHDQVEAMTLGDRIVIMRDGFIQQIGTPQEVFNHPANLFVAGFIGTPQMNFFDATLSKKGDKYVATVQGKDFELPADKQEALKKMDKVPVDIIAGVRPVHIHLSQDGIDAMVDVSELMGSELHLHVNSNGKDVVIVVPTTDIDLDAVHGSHKPVKYSFKPELMHFFDKETEKNLF
;
A
#
# COMPACT_ATOMS: atom_id res chain seq x y z
N MET A 1 -58.91 -4.25 -42.37
CA MET A 1 -59.25 -3.21 -41.38
C MET A 1 -58.29 -3.35 -40.23
N ARG A 2 -57.32 -2.39 -40.06
CA ARG A 2 -56.40 -2.28 -38.92
C ARG A 2 -57.01 -1.29 -37.94
N PRO A 3 -56.92 -1.51 -36.61
CA PRO A 3 -57.38 -0.53 -35.63
C PRO A 3 -56.30 0.55 -35.42
N PRO A 4 -56.67 1.77 -34.97
CA PRO A 4 -55.79 2.90 -34.86
C PRO A 4 -54.96 2.89 -33.54
N SER A 5 -53.72 3.42 -33.61
CA SER A 5 -52.82 3.66 -32.49
C SER A 5 -53.35 4.72 -31.52
N PRO A 6 -53.08 4.58 -30.22
CA PRO A 6 -53.42 5.62 -29.25
C PRO A 6 -52.35 6.75 -29.23
N ALA A 7 -52.88 7.97 -29.17
CA ALA A 7 -52.12 9.21 -29.08
C ALA A 7 -51.35 9.33 -27.76
N VAL A 8 -50.05 9.67 -27.84
CA VAL A 8 -49.20 10.01 -26.71
C VAL A 8 -49.43 11.47 -26.31
N VAL A 9 -50.08 11.68 -25.17
CA VAL A 9 -50.24 12.96 -24.52
C VAL A 9 -48.88 13.32 -23.86
N ARG A 10 -48.15 14.29 -24.39
CA ARG A 10 -46.98 14.89 -23.75
C ARG A 10 -47.44 15.87 -22.67
N MET A 11 -47.41 15.44 -21.41
CA MET A 11 -47.39 16.39 -20.27
C MET A 11 -46.03 17.02 -20.15
N ARG A 12 -45.94 18.33 -20.39
CA ARG A 12 -44.80 19.19 -19.99
C ARG A 12 -44.94 19.45 -18.49
N CYS A 13 -44.19 18.73 -17.66
CA CYS A 13 -43.89 19.19 -16.32
C CYS A 13 -42.63 20.04 -16.38
N GLY A 14 -42.78 21.36 -16.32
CA GLY A 14 -41.72 22.29 -16.01
C GLY A 14 -41.35 22.15 -14.53
N GLY A 15 -40.26 21.50 -14.23
CA GLY A 15 -39.59 21.48 -12.96
C GLY A 15 -38.12 21.69 -13.23
N SER A 16 -37.61 22.91 -12.94
CA SER A 16 -36.18 23.17 -12.89
C SER A 16 -35.59 22.36 -11.73
N ALA A 17 -35.21 21.11 -12.01
CA ALA A 17 -34.33 20.36 -11.13
C ALA A 17 -32.98 21.09 -11.15
N VAL A 18 -32.71 21.85 -10.11
CA VAL A 18 -31.35 22.23 -9.72
C VAL A 18 -30.63 20.90 -9.54
N ARG A 19 -29.85 20.48 -10.55
CA ARG A 19 -28.86 19.44 -10.40
C ARG A 19 -27.90 19.95 -9.33
N ALA A 20 -27.99 19.39 -8.12
CA ALA A 20 -26.90 19.46 -7.18
C ALA A 20 -25.66 19.03 -7.98
N GLN A 21 -24.72 19.92 -8.19
CA GLN A 21 -23.40 19.59 -8.69
C GLN A 21 -22.84 18.59 -7.70
N ASN A 22 -22.82 17.32 -8.09
CA ASN A 22 -22.02 16.30 -7.40
C ASN A 22 -20.58 16.81 -7.49
N SER A 23 -20.09 17.42 -6.43
CA SER A 23 -18.71 17.85 -6.36
C SER A 23 -17.85 16.59 -6.32
N MET A 24 -17.12 16.37 -7.40
CA MET A 24 -16.16 15.26 -7.53
C MET A 24 -14.99 15.55 -6.58
N ALA A 25 -14.61 14.59 -5.74
CA ALA A 25 -13.49 14.73 -4.81
C ALA A 25 -12.18 14.19 -5.41
N GLU A 26 -11.90 14.57 -6.64
CA GLU A 26 -10.63 14.26 -7.32
C GLU A 26 -9.46 14.93 -6.59
N VAL A 27 -8.36 14.18 -6.40
CA VAL A 27 -7.11 14.72 -5.86
C VAL A 27 -5.99 14.50 -6.86
N LYS A 28 -5.29 15.59 -7.20
CA LYS A 28 -4.19 15.54 -8.17
C LYS A 28 -2.93 16.15 -7.59
N LEU A 29 -1.84 15.36 -7.62
CA LEU A 29 -0.50 15.79 -7.25
C LEU A 29 0.35 15.85 -8.53
N VAL A 30 0.96 17.00 -8.81
CA VAL A 30 1.76 17.25 -10.01
C VAL A 30 3.18 17.63 -9.60
N ASN A 31 4.15 16.77 -9.88
CA ASN A 31 5.58 16.96 -9.59
C ASN A 31 5.87 17.42 -8.15
N VAL A 32 5.09 16.92 -7.19
CA VAL A 32 5.20 17.34 -5.80
C VAL A 32 6.52 16.87 -5.21
N LYS A 33 7.26 17.82 -4.58
CA LYS A 33 8.51 17.58 -3.86
C LYS A 33 8.44 18.14 -2.45
N LYS A 34 9.12 17.45 -1.52
CA LYS A 34 9.40 17.93 -0.19
C LYS A 34 10.88 17.92 0.11
N ILE A 35 11.44 19.07 0.44
CA ILE A 35 12.83 19.26 0.84
C ILE A 35 12.82 19.82 2.25
N TYR A 36 13.47 19.12 3.19
CA TYR A 36 13.70 19.62 4.53
C TYR A 36 15.05 20.34 4.57
N PRO A 37 15.09 21.65 4.81
CA PRO A 37 16.36 22.40 4.86
C PRO A 37 17.21 21.91 6.03
N PHE A 38 18.53 22.02 5.90
CA PHE A 38 19.44 21.75 7.00
C PHE A 38 19.18 22.72 8.16
N VAL A 39 19.03 22.19 9.37
CA VAL A 39 18.97 23.03 10.56
C VAL A 39 20.39 23.56 10.83
N SER A 40 20.56 24.88 10.78
CA SER A 40 21.84 25.56 11.03
C SER A 40 22.36 25.20 12.44
N GLY A 41 23.23 24.21 12.53
CA GLY A 41 23.83 23.71 13.79
C GLY A 41 24.40 22.31 13.70
N GLU A 42 24.00 21.51 12.72
CA GLU A 42 24.48 20.11 12.58
C GLU A 42 25.70 19.95 11.66
N GLU A 43 26.07 20.96 10.87
CA GLU A 43 27.24 20.91 9.98
C GLU A 43 28.60 20.72 10.71
N LYS A 44 28.66 20.91 12.03
CA LYS A 44 29.92 20.81 12.80
C LYS A 44 30.16 19.47 13.49
N LYS A 45 29.23 18.52 13.48
CA LYS A 45 29.40 17.23 14.19
C LYS A 45 29.95 16.08 13.35
N SER A 46 30.01 16.19 12.03
CA SER A 46 30.50 15.11 11.16
C SER A 46 32.03 14.97 11.13
N LYS A 47 32.79 15.86 11.74
CA LYS A 47 34.30 15.86 11.72
C LYS A 47 34.99 15.44 13.00
N LYS A 48 34.28 14.98 14.04
CA LYS A 48 34.94 14.40 15.23
C LYS A 48 34.42 13.00 15.53
N LYS A 49 34.90 12.01 14.76
CA LYS A 49 34.79 10.59 15.14
C LYS A 49 35.66 10.38 16.40
N LYS A 50 35.03 10.13 17.55
CA LYS A 50 35.64 9.46 18.67
C LYS A 50 35.82 7.98 18.33
N LYS A 51 37.06 7.49 18.42
CA LYS A 51 37.41 6.07 18.35
C LYS A 51 36.77 5.34 19.54
N GLY A 52 36.02 4.27 19.23
CA GLY A 52 35.70 3.22 20.20
C GLY A 52 34.26 3.19 20.70
N GLU A 53 33.29 2.93 19.81
CA GLU A 53 32.00 2.29 20.11
C GLU A 53 31.51 1.66 18.79
N GLU A 54 31.17 0.37 18.80
CA GLU A 54 30.58 -0.30 17.65
C GLU A 54 29.23 0.35 17.33
N PRO A 55 28.95 0.70 16.07
CA PRO A 55 27.68 1.31 15.72
C PRO A 55 26.59 0.25 15.71
N ALA A 56 25.54 0.48 16.50
CA ALA A 56 24.24 -0.14 16.19
C ALA A 56 23.91 0.17 14.72
N GLU A 57 23.44 -0.84 13.99
CA GLU A 57 23.03 -0.71 12.57
C GLU A 57 21.93 0.35 12.44
N GLU A 58 22.31 1.61 12.27
CA GLU A 58 21.40 2.62 11.74
C GLU A 58 21.06 2.21 10.29
N LYS A 59 19.82 1.80 10.08
CA LYS A 59 19.27 1.57 8.74
C LYS A 59 19.51 2.84 7.93
N LYS A 60 20.47 2.78 7.00
CA LYS A 60 20.79 3.88 6.08
C LYS A 60 19.57 4.14 5.22
N VAL A 61 18.81 5.18 5.53
CA VAL A 61 17.79 5.72 4.62
C VAL A 61 18.56 6.46 3.53
N ASN A 62 18.50 5.98 2.29
CA ASN A 62 19.19 6.56 1.13
C ASN A 62 18.43 7.79 0.59
N LEU A 63 18.00 8.71 1.46
CA LEU A 63 17.41 9.97 1.01
C LEU A 63 18.48 10.82 0.30
N GLN A 64 18.09 11.43 -0.81
CA GLN A 64 19.00 12.33 -1.53
C GLN A 64 19.25 13.58 -0.70
N ILE A 65 20.52 13.87 -0.52
CA ILE A 65 20.99 15.09 0.14
C ILE A 65 21.43 16.06 -0.97
N THR A 66 20.75 17.19 -1.04
CA THR A 66 21.08 18.30 -1.96
C THR A 66 21.67 19.48 -1.20
N ASP A 67 22.19 20.48 -1.90
CA ASP A 67 22.67 21.72 -1.27
C ASP A 67 21.55 22.47 -0.52
N LYS A 68 20.29 22.22 -0.86
CA LYS A 68 19.08 22.82 -0.24
C LYS A 68 18.59 22.07 1.00
N GLY A 69 19.01 20.80 1.19
CA GLY A 69 18.52 19.97 2.29
C GLY A 69 18.31 18.51 1.91
N VAL A 70 17.58 17.80 2.78
CA VAL A 70 17.21 16.38 2.59
C VAL A 70 15.90 16.30 1.81
N VAL A 71 15.92 15.60 0.69
CA VAL A 71 14.73 15.41 -0.16
C VAL A 71 13.96 14.20 0.34
N ALA A 72 12.80 14.44 0.94
CA ALA A 72 11.95 13.40 1.51
C ALA A 72 10.91 12.84 0.53
N VAL A 73 10.49 13.64 -0.45
CA VAL A 73 9.56 13.24 -1.53
C VAL A 73 10.04 13.87 -2.82
N GLN A 74 10.08 13.07 -3.90
CA GLN A 74 10.60 13.50 -5.20
C GLN A 74 9.61 13.20 -6.31
N GLU A 75 9.34 14.23 -7.14
CA GLU A 75 8.56 14.11 -8.39
C GLU A 75 7.29 13.24 -8.24
N PHE A 76 6.58 13.46 -7.13
CA PHE A 76 5.41 12.67 -6.81
C PHE A 76 4.24 13.10 -7.72
N ASN A 77 3.86 12.22 -8.64
CA ASN A 77 2.76 12.42 -9.57
C ASN A 77 1.69 11.37 -9.31
N LEU A 78 0.47 11.81 -9.00
CA LEU A 78 -0.65 10.92 -8.73
C LEU A 78 -1.98 11.62 -9.01
N ASP A 79 -2.80 11.02 -9.85
CA ASP A 79 -4.20 11.39 -10.05
C ASP A 79 -5.08 10.37 -9.31
N ILE A 80 -5.91 10.86 -8.39
CA ILE A 80 -6.85 10.04 -7.58
C ILE A 80 -8.26 10.41 -8.01
N ALA A 81 -9.01 9.44 -8.44
CA ALA A 81 -10.39 9.63 -8.86
C ALA A 81 -11.32 9.89 -7.66
N ASP A 82 -12.50 10.46 -7.94
CA ASP A 82 -13.57 10.60 -6.93
C ASP A 82 -13.94 9.24 -6.33
N LYS A 83 -14.03 9.16 -5.00
CA LYS A 83 -14.38 7.96 -4.22
C LYS A 83 -13.38 6.81 -4.32
N GLU A 84 -12.20 7.05 -4.88
CA GLU A 84 -11.14 6.05 -4.95
C GLU A 84 -10.47 5.88 -3.59
N PHE A 85 -10.08 4.63 -3.28
CA PHE A 85 -9.30 4.27 -2.10
C PHE A 85 -7.85 4.02 -2.51
N ILE A 86 -6.97 4.99 -2.27
CA ILE A 86 -5.53 4.91 -2.55
C ILE A 86 -4.78 4.52 -1.29
N VAL A 87 -3.86 3.55 -1.42
CA VAL A 87 -2.95 3.16 -0.33
C VAL A 87 -1.51 3.49 -0.69
N LEU A 88 -0.86 4.32 0.12
CA LEU A 88 0.58 4.55 0.05
C LEU A 88 1.28 3.53 0.95
N VAL A 89 2.16 2.72 0.37
CA VAL A 89 2.89 1.67 1.09
C VAL A 89 4.38 1.71 0.77
N GLY A 90 5.22 1.27 1.71
CA GLY A 90 6.67 1.23 1.54
C GLY A 90 7.41 1.19 2.88
N PRO A 91 8.74 1.08 2.87
CA PRO A 91 9.56 1.06 4.08
C PRO A 91 9.40 2.30 4.94
N SER A 92 9.83 2.22 6.21
CA SER A 92 9.85 3.39 7.10
C SER A 92 10.77 4.48 6.53
N GLY A 93 10.32 5.73 6.57
CA GLY A 93 11.11 6.87 6.10
C GLY A 93 11.07 7.12 4.58
N CYS A 94 10.30 6.37 3.78
CA CYS A 94 10.24 6.58 2.33
C CYS A 94 9.32 7.74 1.87
N GLY A 95 8.79 8.57 2.77
CA GLY A 95 8.03 9.77 2.42
C GLY A 95 6.50 9.66 2.49
N LYS A 96 5.89 8.50 2.83
CA LYS A 96 4.43 8.29 2.86
C LYS A 96 3.67 9.30 3.73
N SER A 97 4.00 9.34 5.03
CA SER A 97 3.34 10.27 5.97
C SER A 97 3.63 11.73 5.64
N THR A 98 4.81 12.03 5.07
CA THR A 98 5.14 13.37 4.56
C THR A 98 4.20 13.75 3.42
N THR A 99 3.99 12.86 2.44
CA THR A 99 3.04 13.07 1.34
C THR A 99 1.62 13.28 1.87
N LEU A 100 1.17 12.42 2.79
CA LEU A 100 -0.16 12.57 3.40
C LEU A 100 -0.31 13.92 4.12
N ARG A 101 0.71 14.36 4.85
CA ARG A 101 0.71 15.66 5.56
C ARG A 101 0.73 16.85 4.61
N MET A 102 1.39 16.75 3.44
CA MET A 102 1.30 17.77 2.38
C MET A 102 -0.12 17.88 1.83
N VAL A 103 -0.80 16.76 1.59
CA VAL A 103 -2.22 16.77 1.19
C VAL A 103 -3.09 17.40 2.28
N ALA A 104 -2.80 17.10 3.56
CA ALA A 104 -3.51 17.71 4.70
C ALA A 104 -3.21 19.19 4.90
N GLY A 105 -2.15 19.75 4.29
CA GLY A 105 -1.67 21.11 4.54
C GLY A 105 -0.96 21.27 5.88
N LEU A 106 -0.53 20.16 6.48
CA LEU A 106 0.28 20.13 7.71
C LEU A 106 1.78 20.22 7.44
N GLU A 107 2.15 20.00 6.19
CA GLU A 107 3.51 20.20 5.64
C GLU A 107 3.41 21.03 4.37
N GLU A 108 4.32 21.98 4.21
CA GLU A 108 4.43 22.80 3.00
C GLU A 108 5.01 21.96 1.85
N ILE A 109 4.48 22.17 0.65
CA ILE A 109 5.01 21.63 -0.59
C ILE A 109 6.19 22.51 -1.01
N SER A 110 7.38 21.91 -1.20
CA SER A 110 8.57 22.68 -1.61
C SER A 110 8.55 23.03 -3.09
N GLU A 111 8.10 22.10 -3.95
CA GLU A 111 7.94 22.29 -5.40
C GLU A 111 6.74 21.44 -5.87
N GLY A 112 6.12 21.85 -6.99
CA GLY A 112 4.95 21.17 -7.56
C GLY A 112 3.62 21.68 -7.02
N GLU A 113 2.54 21.03 -7.41
CA GLU A 113 1.18 21.51 -7.21
C GLU A 113 0.27 20.40 -6.68
N LEU A 114 -0.63 20.76 -5.75
CA LEU A 114 -1.69 19.91 -5.22
C LEU A 114 -3.05 20.51 -5.55
N TYR A 115 -3.90 19.71 -6.17
CA TYR A 115 -5.29 20.09 -6.44
C TYR A 115 -6.25 19.16 -5.70
N ILE A 116 -7.33 19.72 -5.17
CA ILE A 116 -8.50 18.99 -4.66
C ILE A 116 -9.73 19.58 -5.34
N ASP A 117 -10.50 18.76 -6.04
CA ASP A 117 -11.70 19.21 -6.78
C ASP A 117 -11.35 20.35 -7.77
N GLY A 118 -10.22 20.17 -8.50
CA GLY A 118 -9.70 21.15 -9.48
C GLY A 118 -9.17 22.45 -8.88
N LYS A 119 -9.19 22.64 -7.55
CA LYS A 119 -8.72 23.83 -6.86
C LYS A 119 -7.30 23.64 -6.33
N LEU A 120 -6.39 24.58 -6.65
CA LEU A 120 -5.03 24.60 -6.11
C LEU A 120 -5.04 24.77 -4.58
N MET A 121 -4.34 23.88 -3.86
CA MET A 121 -4.34 23.77 -2.42
C MET A 121 -3.03 24.19 -1.74
N ASN A 122 -1.97 24.51 -2.47
CA ASN A 122 -0.65 24.75 -1.90
C ASN A 122 -0.68 25.72 -0.71
N ASP A 123 -1.35 26.88 -0.87
CA ASP A 123 -1.44 27.94 0.15
C ASP A 123 -2.74 27.90 0.97
N VAL A 124 -3.59 26.90 0.76
CA VAL A 124 -4.86 26.77 1.49
C VAL A 124 -4.61 26.14 2.87
N ALA A 125 -5.05 26.82 3.92
CA ALA A 125 -4.92 26.32 5.29
C ALA A 125 -5.65 24.97 5.49
N PRO A 126 -5.17 24.07 6.36
CA PRO A 126 -5.77 22.73 6.59
C PRO A 126 -7.26 22.75 6.89
N LYS A 127 -7.74 23.75 7.65
CA LYS A 127 -9.15 23.90 8.03
C LYS A 127 -10.09 24.17 6.84
N ASP A 128 -9.54 24.69 5.74
CA ASP A 128 -10.30 25.16 4.56
C ASP A 128 -10.16 24.19 3.37
N ARG A 129 -9.44 23.05 3.53
CA ARG A 129 -9.25 22.03 2.47
C ARG A 129 -10.38 21.02 2.34
N ASP A 130 -11.38 21.07 3.19
CA ASP A 130 -12.50 20.12 3.25
C ASP A 130 -12.07 18.65 3.38
N ILE A 131 -11.05 18.42 4.18
CA ILE A 131 -10.46 17.11 4.49
C ILE A 131 -10.69 16.72 5.96
N ALA A 132 -10.58 15.42 6.25
CA ALA A 132 -10.44 14.91 7.61
C ALA A 132 -9.25 13.97 7.70
N MET A 133 -8.55 13.97 8.84
CA MET A 133 -7.37 13.12 9.05
C MET A 133 -7.49 12.33 10.35
N VAL A 134 -7.19 11.04 10.26
CA VAL A 134 -7.00 10.14 11.40
C VAL A 134 -5.50 9.91 11.55
N PHE A 135 -4.97 10.23 12.73
CA PHE A 135 -3.56 10.10 13.07
C PHE A 135 -3.27 8.71 13.68
N GLN A 136 -2.06 8.25 13.55
CA GLN A 136 -1.56 7.01 14.15
C GLN A 136 -1.82 6.92 15.67
N SER A 137 -1.69 8.03 16.40
CA SER A 137 -1.95 8.12 17.84
C SER A 137 -3.43 8.32 18.21
N TYR A 138 -4.34 8.28 17.20
CA TYR A 138 -5.78 8.63 17.32
C TYR A 138 -6.04 10.08 17.73
N ALA A 139 -5.14 10.72 18.46
CA ALA A 139 -5.18 12.13 18.91
C ALA A 139 -6.54 12.54 19.54
N LEU A 140 -7.15 11.65 20.35
CA LEU A 140 -8.40 11.93 21.05
C LEU A 140 -8.16 12.88 22.22
N TYR A 141 -9.13 13.79 22.48
CA TYR A 141 -9.12 14.67 23.63
C TYR A 141 -9.47 13.86 24.90
N PRO A 142 -8.51 13.62 25.82
CA PRO A 142 -8.69 12.65 26.90
C PRO A 142 -9.71 13.08 27.99
N HIS A 143 -9.94 14.38 28.11
CA HIS A 143 -10.88 14.96 29.07
C HIS A 143 -12.33 15.00 28.56
N MET A 144 -12.55 14.87 27.27
CA MET A 144 -13.85 14.88 26.60
C MET A 144 -14.46 13.47 26.53
N THR A 145 -15.79 13.41 26.50
CA THR A 145 -16.52 12.16 26.18
C THR A 145 -16.32 11.77 24.72
N VAL A 146 -16.74 10.56 24.33
CA VAL A 146 -16.80 10.13 22.93
C VAL A 146 -17.66 11.08 22.12
N TYR A 147 -18.86 11.41 22.63
CA TYR A 147 -19.76 12.38 22.01
C TYR A 147 -19.07 13.72 21.79
N ASP A 148 -18.42 14.28 22.80
CA ASP A 148 -17.75 15.58 22.70
C ASP A 148 -16.54 15.55 21.75
N ASN A 149 -15.77 14.47 21.72
CA ASN A 149 -14.70 14.27 20.74
C ASN A 149 -15.24 14.34 19.31
N MET A 150 -16.35 13.64 19.03
CA MET A 150 -16.97 13.64 17.70
C MET A 150 -17.60 14.99 17.37
N ALA A 151 -18.30 15.62 18.31
CA ALA A 151 -18.98 16.89 18.14
C ALA A 151 -18.05 18.11 18.04
N PHE A 152 -16.78 17.97 18.46
CA PHE A 152 -15.87 19.11 18.66
C PHE A 152 -15.74 20.01 17.44
N SER A 153 -15.48 19.45 16.26
CA SER A 153 -15.32 20.23 15.03
C SER A 153 -16.60 20.96 14.60
N LEU A 154 -17.77 20.34 14.83
CA LEU A 154 -19.06 20.93 14.51
C LEU A 154 -19.41 22.08 15.49
N LYS A 155 -19.04 21.92 16.77
CA LYS A 155 -19.16 23.00 17.78
C LYS A 155 -18.32 24.20 17.39
N LEU A 156 -17.09 24.01 16.93
CA LEU A 156 -16.20 25.09 16.43
C LEU A 156 -16.80 25.81 15.21
N LYS A 157 -17.47 25.11 14.33
CA LYS A 157 -18.21 25.67 13.18
C LYS A 157 -19.52 26.31 13.56
N LYS A 158 -19.89 26.35 14.86
CA LYS A 158 -21.15 26.88 15.38
C LYS A 158 -22.41 26.23 14.78
N THR A 159 -22.30 24.94 14.42
CA THR A 159 -23.44 24.16 13.92
C THR A 159 -24.56 24.08 14.97
N PRO A 160 -25.85 24.11 14.58
CA PRO A 160 -26.97 23.97 15.51
C PRO A 160 -26.92 22.69 16.33
N LYS A 161 -27.27 22.74 17.63
CA LYS A 161 -27.17 21.58 18.55
C LYS A 161 -27.93 20.34 18.04
N ALA A 162 -29.12 20.51 17.47
CA ALA A 162 -29.92 19.42 16.93
C ALA A 162 -29.20 18.72 15.74
N GLU A 163 -28.54 19.48 14.89
CA GLU A 163 -27.77 18.92 13.77
C GLU A 163 -26.50 18.21 14.26
N ILE A 164 -25.80 18.76 15.27
CA ILE A 164 -24.68 18.10 15.90
C ILE A 164 -25.10 16.73 16.46
N ASP A 165 -26.19 16.67 17.23
CA ASP A 165 -26.68 15.43 17.83
C ASP A 165 -27.02 14.39 16.75
N ARG A 166 -27.73 14.80 15.70
CA ARG A 166 -28.06 13.93 14.57
C ARG A 166 -26.79 13.34 13.92
N LYS A 167 -25.85 14.19 13.49
CA LYS A 167 -24.61 13.77 12.82
C LYS A 167 -23.73 12.86 13.69
N VAL A 168 -23.62 13.18 14.98
CA VAL A 168 -22.84 12.35 15.93
C VAL A 168 -23.47 11.00 16.11
N ARG A 169 -24.79 10.89 16.24
CA ARG A 169 -25.49 9.61 16.39
C ARG A 169 -25.43 8.78 15.12
N GLU A 170 -25.66 9.38 13.95
CA GLU A 170 -25.51 8.71 12.66
C GLU A 170 -24.10 8.12 12.49
N ALA A 171 -23.04 8.90 12.77
CA ALA A 171 -21.67 8.40 12.71
C ALA A 171 -21.38 7.33 13.77
N ALA A 172 -21.98 7.43 14.96
CA ALA A 172 -21.83 6.43 16.01
C ALA A 172 -22.52 5.10 15.66
N GLU A 173 -23.65 5.14 14.97
CA GLU A 173 -24.36 3.97 14.45
C GLU A 173 -23.55 3.26 13.34
N ILE A 174 -23.01 4.03 12.38
CA ILE A 174 -22.15 3.49 11.30
C ILE A 174 -20.98 2.70 11.90
N LEU A 175 -20.42 3.16 13.03
CA LEU A 175 -19.21 2.62 13.66
C LEU A 175 -19.49 1.67 14.83
N ASP A 176 -20.76 1.41 15.17
CA ASP A 176 -21.18 0.58 16.31
C ASP A 176 -20.56 1.03 17.64
N ILE A 177 -20.62 2.35 17.92
CA ILE A 177 -20.11 2.96 19.16
C ILE A 177 -21.14 3.77 19.94
N THR A 178 -22.42 3.67 19.59
CA THR A 178 -23.52 4.44 20.22
C THR A 178 -23.57 4.24 21.74
N GLN A 179 -23.33 3.02 22.21
CA GLN A 179 -23.30 2.67 23.64
C GLN A 179 -22.13 3.29 24.41
N TYR A 180 -21.14 3.83 23.71
CA TYR A 180 -19.93 4.43 24.32
C TYR A 180 -19.94 5.97 24.32
N LEU A 181 -20.95 6.62 23.77
CA LEU A 181 -20.99 8.09 23.58
C LEU A 181 -20.70 8.89 24.86
N ASN A 182 -21.14 8.38 26.01
CA ASN A 182 -20.93 9.02 27.31
C ASN A 182 -19.62 8.65 28.00
N ARG A 183 -18.81 7.73 27.43
CA ARG A 183 -17.52 7.32 28.00
C ARG A 183 -16.40 8.27 27.60
N LYS A 184 -15.32 8.29 28.40
CA LYS A 184 -14.07 8.97 28.07
C LYS A 184 -13.08 8.00 27.43
N PRO A 185 -12.11 8.47 26.63
CA PRO A 185 -11.14 7.63 25.91
C PRO A 185 -10.38 6.62 26.79
N LYS A 186 -10.11 6.96 28.06
CA LYS A 186 -9.43 6.04 29.01
C LYS A 186 -10.23 4.76 29.32
N ALA A 187 -11.54 4.78 29.14
CA ALA A 187 -12.45 3.66 29.40
C ALA A 187 -12.73 2.84 28.12
N LEU A 188 -11.94 3.00 27.07
CA LEU A 188 -12.12 2.36 25.78
C LEU A 188 -10.92 1.46 25.42
N SER A 189 -11.19 0.35 24.72
CA SER A 189 -10.15 -0.46 24.08
C SER A 189 -9.46 0.26 22.93
N GLY A 190 -8.34 -0.26 22.42
CA GLY A 190 -7.62 0.30 21.27
C GLY A 190 -8.53 0.49 20.05
N GLY A 191 -9.25 -0.56 19.65
CA GLY A 191 -10.17 -0.49 18.50
C GLY A 191 -11.36 0.46 18.73
N GLN A 192 -11.88 0.55 19.96
CA GLN A 192 -12.92 1.52 20.28
C GLN A 192 -12.40 2.96 20.16
N ARG A 193 -11.17 3.24 20.64
CA ARG A 193 -10.55 4.56 20.46
C ARG A 193 -10.36 4.91 18.99
N GLN A 194 -9.96 3.94 18.18
CA GLN A 194 -9.82 4.12 16.75
C GLN A 194 -11.16 4.45 16.09
N ARG A 195 -12.24 3.68 16.37
CA ARG A 195 -13.59 3.99 15.86
C ARG A 195 -14.04 5.40 16.25
N VAL A 196 -13.73 5.87 17.46
CA VAL A 196 -14.02 7.24 17.88
C VAL A 196 -13.22 8.26 17.05
N ALA A 197 -11.94 8.00 16.75
CA ALA A 197 -11.14 8.88 15.91
C ALA A 197 -11.67 8.95 14.47
N ILE A 198 -12.10 7.82 13.92
CA ILE A 198 -12.78 7.74 12.61
C ILE A 198 -14.10 8.51 12.68
N GLY A 199 -14.93 8.31 13.73
CA GLY A 199 -16.19 9.01 13.92
C GLY A 199 -16.04 10.52 14.00
N ARG A 200 -15.01 11.00 14.71
CA ARG A 200 -14.65 12.43 14.76
C ARG A 200 -14.34 13.02 13.37
N ALA A 201 -13.81 12.19 12.48
CA ALA A 201 -13.51 12.59 11.10
C ALA A 201 -14.77 12.56 10.22
N ILE A 202 -15.60 11.52 10.31
CA ILE A 202 -16.80 11.32 9.47
C ILE A 202 -17.86 12.40 9.68
N VAL A 203 -18.09 12.85 10.92
CA VAL A 203 -19.14 13.86 11.23
C VAL A 203 -19.00 15.14 10.43
N ARG A 204 -17.84 15.40 9.85
CA ARG A 204 -17.56 16.56 9.02
C ARG A 204 -18.02 16.42 7.57
N ASN A 205 -18.34 15.18 7.13
CA ASN A 205 -18.58 14.82 5.72
C ASN A 205 -17.45 15.34 4.82
N PRO A 206 -16.19 14.93 5.03
CA PRO A 206 -15.07 15.46 4.28
C PRO A 206 -15.10 14.96 2.85
N LYS A 207 -14.59 15.76 1.90
CA LYS A 207 -14.35 15.32 0.51
C LYS A 207 -13.23 14.29 0.42
N VAL A 208 -12.17 14.44 1.22
CA VAL A 208 -11.02 13.54 1.25
C VAL A 208 -10.77 13.07 2.68
N PHE A 209 -10.63 11.77 2.85
CA PHE A 209 -10.39 11.10 4.13
C PHE A 209 -8.96 10.60 4.18
N LEU A 210 -8.15 11.16 5.07
CA LEU A 210 -6.73 10.84 5.21
C LEU A 210 -6.51 9.97 6.44
N MET A 211 -5.75 8.86 6.30
CA MET A 211 -5.43 7.96 7.39
C MET A 211 -3.93 7.67 7.44
N ASP A 212 -3.27 8.10 8.53
CA ASP A 212 -1.83 7.91 8.76
C ASP A 212 -1.61 6.72 9.70
N GLU A 213 -1.31 5.54 9.15
CA GLU A 213 -1.06 4.27 9.86
C GLU A 213 -2.09 3.96 10.97
N PRO A 214 -3.40 3.99 10.70
CA PRO A 214 -4.41 3.97 11.76
C PRO A 214 -4.48 2.63 12.51
N LEU A 215 -3.97 1.52 11.94
CA LEU A 215 -4.03 0.19 12.53
C LEU A 215 -2.72 -0.28 13.21
N SER A 216 -1.64 0.50 13.10
CA SER A 216 -0.30 0.10 13.56
C SER A 216 -0.21 -0.21 15.06
N ASN A 217 -1.02 0.47 15.88
CA ASN A 217 -1.03 0.32 17.34
C ASN A 217 -1.98 -0.77 17.86
N LEU A 218 -2.51 -1.62 16.98
CA LEU A 218 -3.44 -2.71 17.33
C LEU A 218 -2.77 -4.07 17.26
N ASP A 219 -3.21 -4.98 18.12
CA ASP A 219 -2.86 -6.40 18.01
C ASP A 219 -3.42 -7.03 16.73
N ALA A 220 -2.87 -8.19 16.32
CA ALA A 220 -3.18 -8.82 15.04
C ALA A 220 -4.69 -9.15 14.88
N LYS A 221 -5.35 -9.64 15.94
CA LYS A 221 -6.77 -9.99 15.91
C LYS A 221 -7.63 -8.74 15.70
N LEU A 222 -7.34 -7.70 16.46
CA LEU A 222 -8.07 -6.44 16.38
C LEU A 222 -7.80 -5.70 15.05
N ARG A 223 -6.56 -5.77 14.54
CA ARG A 223 -6.19 -5.24 13.23
C ARG A 223 -7.02 -5.87 12.11
N ASN A 224 -7.16 -7.21 12.10
CA ASN A 224 -8.00 -7.90 11.12
C ASN A 224 -9.47 -7.49 11.20
N GLN A 225 -10.02 -7.32 12.42
CA GLN A 225 -11.39 -6.85 12.61
C GLN A 225 -11.56 -5.41 12.09
N MET A 226 -10.66 -4.51 12.45
CA MET A 226 -10.73 -3.10 12.05
C MET A 226 -10.53 -2.90 10.54
N ARG A 227 -9.72 -3.75 9.90
CA ARG A 227 -9.58 -3.73 8.44
C ARG A 227 -10.91 -4.04 7.76
N ALA A 228 -11.62 -5.08 8.21
CA ALA A 228 -12.96 -5.40 7.71
C ALA A 228 -13.97 -4.25 7.96
N GLU A 229 -13.86 -3.56 9.10
CA GLU A 229 -14.70 -2.39 9.39
C GLU A 229 -14.40 -1.19 8.46
N ILE A 230 -13.15 -0.96 8.09
CA ILE A 230 -12.77 0.09 7.13
C ILE A 230 -13.35 -0.21 5.75
N ILE A 231 -13.33 -1.49 5.31
CA ILE A 231 -13.97 -1.90 4.05
C ILE A 231 -15.47 -1.58 4.08
N LYS A 232 -16.18 -1.98 5.14
CA LYS A 232 -17.62 -1.67 5.30
C LYS A 232 -17.91 -0.18 5.41
N LEU A 233 -17.00 0.57 6.04
CA LEU A 233 -17.11 2.01 6.16
C LEU A 233 -17.05 2.69 4.79
N ARG A 234 -16.09 2.26 3.96
CA ARG A 234 -15.94 2.78 2.59
C ARG A 234 -17.23 2.65 1.78
N GLU A 235 -17.95 1.52 1.93
CA GLU A 235 -19.22 1.30 1.23
C GLU A 235 -20.34 2.25 1.70
N LYS A 236 -20.24 2.78 2.91
CA LYS A 236 -21.26 3.63 3.53
C LYS A 236 -21.04 5.13 3.35
N ILE A 237 -19.82 5.54 3.04
CA ILE A 237 -19.47 6.95 2.91
C ILE A 237 -18.89 7.25 1.53
N ASP A 238 -19.49 8.25 0.88
CA ASP A 238 -19.08 8.76 -0.43
C ASP A 238 -17.91 9.73 -0.29
N THR A 239 -16.68 9.22 -0.21
CA THR A 239 -15.47 10.02 0.08
C THR A 239 -14.25 9.38 -0.58
N THR A 240 -13.32 10.19 -1.06
CA THR A 240 -12.01 9.74 -1.55
C THR A 240 -11.09 9.45 -0.36
N PHE A 241 -10.42 8.29 -0.37
CA PHE A 241 -9.53 7.85 0.71
C PHE A 241 -8.08 7.89 0.29
N ILE A 242 -7.21 8.43 1.17
CA ILE A 242 -5.77 8.26 1.08
C ILE A 242 -5.29 7.65 2.40
N TYR A 243 -4.77 6.44 2.31
CA TYR A 243 -4.38 5.60 3.44
C TYR A 243 -2.88 5.34 3.41
N VAL A 244 -2.21 5.51 4.52
CA VAL A 244 -0.79 5.20 4.68
C VAL A 244 -0.64 3.99 5.57
N THR A 245 0.17 3.03 5.14
CA THR A 245 0.56 1.86 5.94
C THR A 245 1.96 1.38 5.59
N HIS A 246 2.55 0.58 6.46
CA HIS A 246 3.72 -0.25 6.17
C HIS A 246 3.33 -1.74 6.04
N ASP A 247 2.06 -2.08 6.27
CA ASP A 247 1.53 -3.45 6.21
C ASP A 247 1.02 -3.74 4.79
N GLN A 248 1.64 -4.74 4.13
CA GLN A 248 1.29 -5.14 2.77
C GLN A 248 -0.13 -5.74 2.70
N VAL A 249 -0.57 -6.45 3.74
CA VAL A 249 -1.90 -7.07 3.78
C VAL A 249 -2.98 -5.99 3.82
N GLU A 250 -2.75 -4.90 4.57
CA GLU A 250 -3.64 -3.74 4.55
C GLU A 250 -3.70 -3.13 3.15
N ALA A 251 -2.54 -2.91 2.51
CA ALA A 251 -2.47 -2.33 1.17
C ALA A 251 -3.22 -3.19 0.14
N MET A 252 -2.97 -4.50 0.14
CA MET A 252 -3.57 -5.45 -0.80
C MET A 252 -5.08 -5.62 -0.62
N THR A 253 -5.62 -5.37 0.58
CA THR A 253 -7.03 -5.63 0.88
C THR A 253 -7.91 -4.39 0.88
N LEU A 254 -7.35 -3.20 1.13
CA LEU A 254 -8.10 -1.95 1.23
C LEU A 254 -8.07 -1.12 -0.06
N GLY A 255 -6.93 -1.13 -0.78
CA GLY A 255 -6.70 -0.24 -1.91
C GLY A 255 -7.41 -0.66 -3.20
N ASP A 256 -7.99 0.31 -3.92
CA ASP A 256 -8.29 0.15 -5.34
C ASP A 256 -7.00 0.18 -6.14
N ARG A 257 -6.13 1.15 -5.82
CA ARG A 257 -4.74 1.19 -6.27
C ARG A 257 -3.80 1.35 -5.08
N ILE A 258 -2.61 0.79 -5.26
CA ILE A 258 -1.50 0.88 -4.33
C ILE A 258 -0.40 1.72 -4.96
N VAL A 259 0.15 2.66 -4.20
CA VAL A 259 1.32 3.45 -4.54
C VAL A 259 2.49 2.93 -3.70
N ILE A 260 3.41 2.23 -4.33
CA ILE A 260 4.59 1.67 -3.67
C ILE A 260 5.70 2.71 -3.72
N MET A 261 6.23 3.08 -2.54
CA MET A 261 7.25 4.12 -2.40
C MET A 261 8.56 3.55 -1.83
N ARG A 262 9.68 4.07 -2.34
CA ARG A 262 11.03 3.83 -1.81
C ARG A 262 11.88 5.10 -1.95
N ASP A 263 12.55 5.50 -0.87
CA ASP A 263 13.52 6.60 -0.86
C ASP A 263 13.00 7.93 -1.47
N GLY A 264 11.71 8.23 -1.21
CA GLY A 264 11.04 9.44 -1.71
C GLY A 264 10.43 9.32 -3.10
N PHE A 265 10.65 8.22 -3.82
CA PHE A 265 10.13 7.98 -5.17
C PHE A 265 8.97 7.00 -5.20
N ILE A 266 8.07 7.19 -6.14
CA ILE A 266 7.10 6.16 -6.54
C ILE A 266 7.83 5.10 -7.35
N GLN A 267 7.70 3.84 -6.93
CA GLN A 267 8.25 2.68 -7.63
C GLN A 267 7.25 2.06 -8.60
N GLN A 268 5.99 1.99 -8.17
CA GLN A 268 4.89 1.51 -9.00
C GLN A 268 3.55 2.01 -8.45
N ILE A 269 2.60 2.27 -9.35
CA ILE A 269 1.19 2.49 -9.06
C ILE A 269 0.41 1.42 -9.83
N GLY A 270 -0.52 0.75 -9.18
CA GLY A 270 -1.39 -0.24 -9.82
C GLY A 270 -2.40 -0.82 -8.85
N THR A 271 -3.33 -1.62 -9.36
CA THR A 271 -4.23 -2.42 -8.53
C THR A 271 -3.43 -3.43 -7.71
N PRO A 272 -3.97 -3.96 -6.58
CA PRO A 272 -3.31 -5.01 -5.81
C PRO A 272 -2.84 -6.17 -6.68
N GLN A 273 -3.67 -6.62 -7.62
CA GLN A 273 -3.36 -7.74 -8.50
C GLN A 273 -2.23 -7.41 -9.50
N GLU A 274 -2.23 -6.19 -10.05
CA GLU A 274 -1.17 -5.74 -10.98
C GLU A 274 0.19 -5.67 -10.29
N VAL A 275 0.29 -5.06 -9.10
CA VAL A 275 1.58 -4.92 -8.40
C VAL A 275 2.11 -6.27 -7.91
N PHE A 276 1.22 -7.24 -7.64
CA PHE A 276 1.61 -8.59 -7.26
C PHE A 276 2.07 -9.43 -8.45
N ASN A 277 1.30 -9.41 -9.56
CA ASN A 277 1.56 -10.25 -10.73
C ASN A 277 2.56 -9.65 -11.72
N HIS A 278 2.64 -8.32 -11.79
CA HIS A 278 3.49 -7.58 -12.73
C HIS A 278 4.32 -6.52 -12.00
N PRO A 279 5.24 -6.93 -11.10
CA PRO A 279 6.10 -5.99 -10.39
C PRO A 279 7.01 -5.26 -11.38
N ALA A 280 7.05 -3.93 -11.31
CA ALA A 280 7.81 -3.10 -12.25
C ALA A 280 9.33 -3.25 -12.10
N ASN A 281 9.81 -3.62 -10.92
CA ASN A 281 11.23 -3.77 -10.62
C ASN A 281 11.48 -4.77 -9.48
N LEU A 282 12.75 -5.06 -9.24
CA LEU A 282 13.21 -6.00 -8.23
C LEU A 282 12.74 -5.62 -6.82
N PHE A 283 12.75 -4.31 -6.50
CA PHE A 283 12.28 -3.83 -5.20
C PHE A 283 10.80 -4.15 -4.98
N VAL A 284 9.93 -3.82 -5.93
CA VAL A 284 8.49 -4.09 -5.83
C VAL A 284 8.23 -5.58 -5.69
N ALA A 285 8.93 -6.41 -6.48
CA ALA A 285 8.83 -7.87 -6.45
C ALA A 285 9.17 -8.45 -5.08
N GLY A 286 10.25 -7.96 -4.45
CA GLY A 286 10.68 -8.38 -3.13
C GLY A 286 9.87 -7.76 -2.00
N PHE A 287 9.34 -6.55 -2.19
CA PHE A 287 8.56 -5.86 -1.17
C PHE A 287 7.13 -6.39 -1.08
N ILE A 288 6.47 -6.74 -2.18
CA ILE A 288 5.08 -7.23 -2.20
C ILE A 288 5.05 -8.76 -2.15
N GLY A 289 4.41 -9.29 -1.11
CA GLY A 289 4.21 -10.73 -0.86
C GLY A 289 4.92 -11.22 0.40
N THR A 290 4.27 -12.12 1.13
CA THR A 290 4.79 -12.75 2.34
C THR A 290 4.60 -14.26 2.22
N PRO A 291 5.68 -15.07 2.26
CA PRO A 291 7.09 -14.67 2.26
C PRO A 291 7.54 -13.91 1.01
N GLN A 292 8.71 -13.25 1.07
CA GLN A 292 9.27 -12.50 -0.05
C GLN A 292 9.56 -13.39 -1.26
N MET A 293 9.58 -12.81 -2.46
CA MET A 293 9.99 -13.48 -3.70
C MET A 293 11.42 -13.99 -3.59
N ASN A 294 11.66 -15.21 -4.02
CA ASN A 294 13.02 -15.75 -4.19
C ASN A 294 13.66 -15.17 -5.46
N PHE A 295 14.91 -14.76 -5.36
CA PHE A 295 15.67 -14.23 -6.50
C PHE A 295 16.87 -15.13 -6.80
N PHE A 296 17.08 -15.44 -8.06
CA PHE A 296 18.17 -16.30 -8.53
C PHE A 296 18.96 -15.58 -9.62
N ASP A 297 20.29 -15.73 -9.60
CA ASP A 297 21.08 -15.41 -10.79
C ASP A 297 20.69 -16.40 -11.90
N ALA A 298 20.44 -15.86 -13.08
CA ALA A 298 19.98 -16.63 -14.22
C ALA A 298 20.57 -16.06 -15.53
N THR A 299 20.57 -16.89 -16.57
CA THR A 299 20.98 -16.47 -17.91
C THR A 299 19.88 -16.79 -18.90
N LEU A 300 19.45 -15.78 -19.66
CA LEU A 300 18.60 -15.96 -20.82
C LEU A 300 19.45 -16.33 -22.02
N SER A 301 19.12 -17.44 -22.68
CA SER A 301 19.84 -17.89 -23.88
C SER A 301 18.88 -18.49 -24.89
N LYS A 302 19.34 -18.57 -26.16
CA LYS A 302 18.62 -19.27 -27.21
C LYS A 302 19.21 -20.66 -27.41
N LYS A 303 18.39 -21.70 -27.25
CA LYS A 303 18.74 -23.12 -27.50
C LYS A 303 17.86 -23.65 -28.64
N GLY A 304 18.47 -23.86 -29.82
CA GLY A 304 17.71 -24.16 -31.04
C GLY A 304 16.80 -22.98 -31.41
N ASP A 305 15.49 -23.23 -31.55
CA ASP A 305 14.51 -22.20 -31.91
C ASP A 305 13.80 -21.57 -30.69
N LYS A 306 14.15 -21.97 -29.47
CA LYS A 306 13.49 -21.55 -28.23
C LYS A 306 14.44 -20.79 -27.33
N TYR A 307 13.85 -19.81 -26.62
CA TYR A 307 14.53 -19.11 -25.54
C TYR A 307 14.29 -19.83 -24.22
N VAL A 308 15.36 -19.98 -23.45
CA VAL A 308 15.36 -20.64 -22.15
C VAL A 308 15.98 -19.73 -21.09
N ALA A 309 15.49 -19.84 -19.85
CA ALA A 309 16.14 -19.29 -18.66
C ALA A 309 16.90 -20.42 -17.96
N THR A 310 18.21 -20.29 -17.83
CA THR A 310 19.02 -21.23 -17.05
C THR A 310 19.14 -20.72 -15.63
N VAL A 311 18.57 -21.44 -14.66
CA VAL A 311 18.59 -21.12 -13.22
C VAL A 311 19.23 -22.28 -12.49
N GLN A 312 20.29 -22.02 -11.72
CA GLN A 312 21.02 -23.02 -10.97
C GLN A 312 21.41 -24.27 -11.81
N GLY A 313 21.80 -24.04 -13.07
CA GLY A 313 22.22 -25.11 -13.99
C GLY A 313 21.07 -25.86 -14.66
N LYS A 314 19.82 -25.54 -14.36
CA LYS A 314 18.64 -26.14 -14.99
C LYS A 314 17.97 -25.18 -15.96
N ASP A 315 17.58 -25.70 -17.13
CA ASP A 315 16.90 -24.91 -18.16
C ASP A 315 15.39 -24.97 -18.02
N PHE A 316 14.78 -23.78 -18.13
CA PHE A 316 13.34 -23.58 -18.14
C PHE A 316 12.94 -22.92 -19.45
N GLU A 317 12.16 -23.64 -20.27
CA GLU A 317 11.63 -23.10 -21.52
C GLU A 317 10.62 -21.99 -21.21
N LEU A 318 10.78 -20.82 -21.84
CA LEU A 318 9.91 -19.69 -21.60
C LEU A 318 8.57 -19.83 -22.34
N PRO A 319 7.47 -19.28 -21.79
CA PRO A 319 6.17 -19.29 -22.44
C PRO A 319 6.15 -18.40 -23.70
N ALA A 320 5.15 -18.62 -24.57
CA ALA A 320 5.10 -18.03 -25.92
C ALA A 320 5.18 -16.49 -25.96
N ASP A 321 4.53 -15.83 -25.02
CA ASP A 321 4.53 -14.36 -24.87
C ASP A 321 5.94 -13.81 -24.61
N LYS A 322 6.69 -14.44 -23.69
CA LYS A 322 8.08 -14.09 -23.37
C LYS A 322 9.04 -14.47 -24.51
N GLN A 323 8.77 -15.57 -25.23
CA GLN A 323 9.50 -15.92 -26.45
C GLN A 323 9.42 -14.83 -27.51
N GLU A 324 8.21 -14.27 -27.72
CA GLU A 324 8.00 -13.18 -28.70
C GLU A 324 8.67 -11.88 -28.27
N ALA A 325 8.63 -11.55 -26.99
CA ALA A 325 9.31 -10.36 -26.47
C ALA A 325 10.84 -10.47 -26.67
N LEU A 326 11.44 -11.64 -26.39
CA LEU A 326 12.87 -11.85 -26.56
C LEU A 326 13.34 -11.85 -28.02
N LYS A 327 12.49 -12.24 -28.98
CA LYS A 327 12.81 -12.12 -30.41
C LYS A 327 13.07 -10.69 -30.85
N LYS A 328 12.53 -9.71 -30.12
CA LYS A 328 12.69 -8.27 -30.37
C LYS A 328 13.91 -7.67 -29.67
N MET A 329 14.56 -8.43 -28.78
CA MET A 329 15.75 -7.98 -28.04
C MET A 329 17.02 -8.34 -28.82
N ASP A 330 17.88 -7.34 -29.10
CA ASP A 330 19.09 -7.50 -29.89
C ASP A 330 20.22 -8.29 -29.20
N LYS A 331 20.13 -8.49 -27.90
CA LYS A 331 21.19 -9.10 -27.07
C LYS A 331 20.67 -10.29 -26.27
N VAL A 332 20.93 -11.48 -26.76
CA VAL A 332 20.78 -12.75 -26.03
C VAL A 332 22.00 -13.61 -26.42
N PRO A 333 22.79 -14.19 -25.47
CA PRO A 333 22.49 -14.37 -24.04
C PRO A 333 22.69 -13.12 -23.18
N VAL A 334 21.93 -13.05 -22.07
CA VAL A 334 21.95 -11.95 -21.10
C VAL A 334 21.88 -12.51 -19.69
N ASP A 335 22.74 -12.01 -18.81
CA ASP A 335 22.65 -12.28 -17.37
C ASP A 335 21.54 -11.43 -16.75
N ILE A 336 20.68 -12.11 -16.00
CA ILE A 336 19.47 -11.55 -15.40
C ILE A 336 19.29 -12.01 -13.95
N ILE A 337 18.30 -11.44 -13.28
CA ILE A 337 17.78 -11.97 -12.03
C ILE A 337 16.40 -12.60 -12.31
N ALA A 338 16.26 -13.88 -12.03
CA ALA A 338 14.98 -14.57 -12.07
C ALA A 338 14.31 -14.51 -10.71
N GLY A 339 13.05 -14.05 -10.65
CA GLY A 339 12.24 -13.99 -9.45
C GLY A 339 11.12 -15.02 -9.45
N VAL A 340 10.97 -15.77 -8.37
CA VAL A 340 9.88 -16.74 -8.21
C VAL A 340 9.26 -16.62 -6.82
N ARG A 341 7.95 -16.46 -6.77
CA ARG A 341 7.26 -16.41 -5.47
C ARG A 341 7.29 -17.77 -4.78
N PRO A 342 7.43 -17.81 -3.44
CA PRO A 342 7.47 -19.06 -2.66
C PRO A 342 6.30 -20.00 -2.95
N VAL A 343 5.09 -19.47 -3.17
CA VAL A 343 3.88 -20.23 -3.50
C VAL A 343 3.86 -20.80 -4.93
N HIS A 344 4.75 -20.34 -5.79
CA HIS A 344 4.89 -20.81 -7.19
C HIS A 344 6.01 -21.83 -7.36
N ILE A 345 6.71 -22.18 -6.29
CA ILE A 345 7.70 -23.24 -6.25
C ILE A 345 7.00 -24.52 -5.78
N HIS A 346 7.27 -25.63 -6.44
CA HIS A 346 6.72 -26.94 -6.08
C HIS A 346 7.82 -27.99 -5.93
N LEU A 347 7.58 -28.97 -5.07
CA LEU A 347 8.48 -30.11 -4.94
C LEU A 347 8.33 -31.01 -6.16
N SER A 348 9.47 -31.55 -6.67
CA SER A 348 9.51 -32.31 -7.91
C SER A 348 10.66 -33.32 -7.86
N GLN A 349 10.46 -34.51 -8.37
CA GLN A 349 11.54 -35.52 -8.41
C GLN A 349 12.68 -35.16 -9.38
N ASP A 350 12.34 -34.43 -10.46
CA ASP A 350 13.30 -33.96 -11.48
C ASP A 350 13.72 -32.51 -11.26
N GLY A 351 13.59 -32.01 -10.03
CA GLY A 351 13.86 -30.63 -9.66
C GLY A 351 15.34 -30.29 -9.46
N ILE A 352 15.57 -29.09 -8.95
CA ILE A 352 16.84 -28.59 -8.44
C ILE A 352 17.06 -29.19 -7.04
N ASP A 353 18.24 -29.69 -6.76
CA ASP A 353 18.56 -30.26 -5.46
C ASP A 353 18.68 -29.21 -4.39
N ALA A 354 18.13 -29.49 -3.19
CA ALA A 354 18.22 -28.65 -2.03
C ALA A 354 18.19 -29.47 -0.74
N MET A 355 18.64 -28.83 0.35
CA MET A 355 18.60 -29.39 1.69
C MET A 355 17.70 -28.52 2.56
N VAL A 356 16.76 -29.11 3.29
CA VAL A 356 15.91 -28.38 4.24
C VAL A 356 16.73 -27.96 5.45
N ASP A 357 16.85 -26.66 5.67
CA ASP A 357 17.47 -26.09 6.86
C ASP A 357 16.45 -25.95 8.01
N VAL A 358 15.30 -25.35 7.71
CA VAL A 358 14.19 -25.15 8.67
C VAL A 358 12.87 -25.43 7.97
N SER A 359 11.94 -26.04 8.70
CA SER A 359 10.56 -26.21 8.26
C SER A 359 9.59 -25.62 9.30
N GLU A 360 8.69 -24.72 8.87
CA GLU A 360 7.72 -24.04 9.70
C GLU A 360 6.30 -24.50 9.32
N LEU A 361 5.66 -25.27 10.23
CA LEU A 361 4.29 -25.72 10.01
C LEU A 361 3.30 -24.64 10.43
N MET A 362 2.69 -23.97 9.45
CA MET A 362 1.77 -22.84 9.63
C MET A 362 0.29 -23.26 9.56
N GLY A 363 -0.03 -24.47 9.97
CA GLY A 363 -1.39 -25.03 9.93
C GLY A 363 -1.72 -25.62 8.56
N SER A 364 -2.28 -24.82 7.64
CA SER A 364 -2.61 -25.27 6.28
C SER A 364 -1.45 -25.25 5.30
N GLU A 365 -0.33 -24.64 5.67
CA GLU A 365 0.85 -24.48 4.83
C GLU A 365 2.10 -24.91 5.58
N LEU A 366 3.07 -25.47 4.85
CA LEU A 366 4.41 -25.74 5.32
C LEU A 366 5.37 -24.79 4.58
N HIS A 367 6.09 -23.96 5.34
CA HIS A 367 7.15 -23.13 4.82
C HIS A 367 8.48 -23.88 4.98
N LEU A 368 9.12 -24.19 3.87
CA LEU A 368 10.42 -24.83 3.82
C LEU A 368 11.48 -23.78 3.51
N HIS A 369 12.42 -23.58 4.42
CA HIS A 369 13.65 -22.84 4.18
C HIS A 369 14.70 -23.85 3.76
N VAL A 370 15.11 -23.77 2.50
CA VAL A 370 16.04 -24.76 1.93
C VAL A 370 17.30 -24.08 1.42
N ASN A 371 18.44 -24.73 1.61
CA ASN A 371 19.69 -24.33 0.98
C ASN A 371 19.85 -25.08 -0.34
N SER A 372 19.99 -24.32 -1.42
CA SER A 372 20.23 -24.85 -2.76
C SER A 372 21.46 -24.18 -3.36
N ASN A 373 22.56 -24.97 -3.46
CA ASN A 373 23.86 -24.49 -3.95
C ASN A 373 24.38 -23.22 -3.24
N GLY A 374 24.20 -23.16 -1.91
CA GLY A 374 24.62 -22.02 -1.09
C GLY A 374 23.63 -20.83 -1.12
N LYS A 375 22.47 -20.99 -1.71
CA LYS A 375 21.41 -19.98 -1.74
C LYS A 375 20.24 -20.41 -0.88
N ASP A 376 19.77 -19.49 -0.03
CA ASP A 376 18.55 -19.69 0.74
C ASP A 376 17.32 -19.49 -0.15
N VAL A 377 16.42 -20.47 -0.14
CA VAL A 377 15.17 -20.47 -0.91
C VAL A 377 14.02 -20.81 0.01
N VAL A 378 12.94 -20.02 -0.06
CA VAL A 378 11.70 -20.28 0.69
C VAL A 378 10.69 -20.92 -0.26
N ILE A 379 10.13 -22.06 0.15
CA ILE A 379 9.08 -22.78 -0.58
C ILE A 379 7.86 -22.87 0.32
N VAL A 380 6.69 -22.50 -0.21
CA VAL A 380 5.41 -22.63 0.51
C VAL A 380 4.58 -23.71 -0.15
N VAL A 381 4.27 -24.77 0.60
CA VAL A 381 3.53 -25.93 0.10
C VAL A 381 2.28 -26.14 0.96
N PRO A 382 1.09 -26.34 0.36
CA PRO A 382 -0.09 -26.74 1.11
C PRO A 382 0.16 -28.10 1.82
N THR A 383 -0.24 -28.21 3.09
CA THR A 383 -0.06 -29.45 3.87
C THR A 383 -0.86 -30.63 3.32
N THR A 384 -1.87 -30.36 2.48
CA THR A 384 -2.67 -31.37 1.76
C THR A 384 -1.93 -32.05 0.60
N ASP A 385 -0.89 -31.41 0.09
CA ASP A 385 -0.22 -31.79 -1.17
C ASP A 385 1.10 -32.57 -0.94
N ILE A 386 1.45 -32.79 0.35
CA ILE A 386 2.73 -33.38 0.73
C ILE A 386 2.58 -34.41 1.84
N ASP A 387 3.52 -35.38 1.86
CA ASP A 387 3.77 -36.21 3.03
C ASP A 387 4.65 -35.42 4.02
N LEU A 388 4.05 -34.97 5.12
CA LEU A 388 4.73 -34.18 6.15
C LEU A 388 5.92 -34.92 6.75
N ASP A 389 5.82 -36.23 6.97
CA ASP A 389 6.91 -37.03 7.56
C ASP A 389 8.12 -37.10 6.64
N ALA A 390 7.92 -36.99 5.33
CA ALA A 390 8.99 -36.97 4.36
C ALA A 390 9.78 -35.65 4.32
N VAL A 391 9.14 -34.51 4.55
CA VAL A 391 9.74 -33.19 4.33
C VAL A 391 9.85 -32.32 5.59
N HIS A 392 9.06 -32.60 6.65
CA HIS A 392 9.12 -31.84 7.89
C HIS A 392 10.37 -32.22 8.70
N GLY A 393 11.07 -31.24 9.26
CA GLY A 393 12.32 -31.36 9.99
C GLY A 393 13.49 -30.73 9.25
N SER A 394 14.68 -30.76 9.84
CA SER A 394 15.92 -30.26 9.24
C SER A 394 16.72 -31.38 8.56
N HIS A 395 17.64 -30.99 7.69
CA HIS A 395 18.59 -31.87 6.99
C HIS A 395 17.94 -32.96 6.12
N LYS A 396 16.75 -32.68 5.59
CA LYS A 396 16.10 -33.57 4.62
C LYS A 396 16.40 -33.12 3.18
N PRO A 397 16.84 -34.04 2.29
CA PRO A 397 17.04 -33.71 0.89
C PRO A 397 15.67 -33.53 0.21
N VAL A 398 15.53 -32.46 -0.55
CA VAL A 398 14.34 -32.19 -1.36
C VAL A 398 14.78 -31.74 -2.76
N LYS A 399 13.89 -31.87 -3.72
CA LYS A 399 14.07 -31.28 -5.04
C LYS A 399 12.87 -30.39 -5.35
N TYR A 400 13.11 -29.23 -5.97
CA TYR A 400 12.06 -28.28 -6.32
C TYR A 400 12.16 -27.82 -7.77
N SER A 401 11.05 -27.34 -8.30
CA SER A 401 10.98 -26.80 -9.65
C SER A 401 10.05 -25.58 -9.72
N PHE A 402 10.11 -24.85 -10.83
CA PHE A 402 9.33 -23.67 -11.10
C PHE A 402 8.35 -23.90 -12.25
N LYS A 403 7.26 -23.15 -12.26
CA LYS A 403 6.40 -22.99 -13.44
C LYS A 403 6.91 -21.80 -14.25
N PRO A 404 7.43 -21.99 -15.49
CA PRO A 404 8.05 -20.92 -16.28
C PRO A 404 7.12 -19.71 -16.52
N GLU A 405 5.81 -19.95 -16.55
CA GLU A 405 4.77 -18.91 -16.73
C GLU A 405 4.75 -17.93 -15.56
N LEU A 406 5.10 -18.39 -14.36
CA LEU A 406 5.04 -17.63 -13.11
C LEU A 406 6.39 -17.06 -12.68
N MET A 407 7.43 -17.23 -13.52
CA MET A 407 8.74 -16.62 -13.29
C MET A 407 8.75 -15.16 -13.77
N HIS A 408 9.41 -14.32 -13.00
CA HIS A 408 9.70 -12.93 -13.35
C HIS A 408 11.18 -12.78 -13.69
N PHE A 409 11.51 -11.86 -14.59
CA PHE A 409 12.88 -11.65 -15.03
C PHE A 409 13.24 -10.17 -14.97
N PHE A 410 14.30 -9.87 -14.26
CA PHE A 410 14.74 -8.50 -14.04
C PHE A 410 16.14 -8.31 -14.65
N ASP A 411 16.32 -7.17 -15.27
CA ASP A 411 17.63 -6.72 -15.72
C ASP A 411 18.56 -6.52 -14.52
N LYS A 412 19.78 -7.04 -14.60
CA LYS A 412 20.71 -7.08 -13.47
C LYS A 412 21.27 -5.70 -13.10
N GLU A 413 21.36 -4.77 -14.06
CA GLU A 413 21.91 -3.44 -13.85
C GLU A 413 20.83 -2.41 -13.46
N THR A 414 19.70 -2.44 -14.17
CA THR A 414 18.61 -1.47 -13.97
C THR A 414 17.59 -1.92 -12.94
N GLU A 415 17.60 -3.18 -12.52
CA GLU A 415 16.62 -3.84 -11.66
C GLU A 415 15.18 -3.83 -12.23
N LYS A 416 14.97 -3.39 -13.46
CA LYS A 416 13.64 -3.31 -14.09
C LYS A 416 13.17 -4.67 -14.58
N ASN A 417 11.87 -4.91 -14.50
CA ASN A 417 11.25 -6.08 -15.10
C ASN A 417 11.40 -6.03 -16.63
N LEU A 418 11.74 -7.15 -17.24
CA LEU A 418 11.97 -7.29 -18.67
C LEU A 418 10.68 -7.51 -19.49
N PHE A 419 9.58 -7.92 -18.83
CA PHE A 419 8.33 -8.33 -19.48
C PHE A 419 7.10 -7.69 -18.84
#